data_7c6ad98fb7d8b594df5ef4046413c06d
#
_entry.id   7c6ad98fb7d8b594df5ef4046413c06d
#
_cell.length_a   1.000
_cell.length_b   1.000
_cell.length_c   1.000
_cell.angle_alpha   90.00
_cell.angle_beta   90.00
_cell.angle_gamma   90.00
#
_symmetry.space_group_name_H-M   'P 1'
#
loop_
_entity.id
_entity.type
_entity.pdbx_description
1 polymer ?
#
loop_
_entity_poly.entity_id
_entity_poly.type
_entity_poly.pdbx_seq_one_letter_code
_entity_poly.pdbx_strand_id
1 'polypeptide(L)'
;MKHLLLAAAAVLALATVPALASEATFERTLSVSGRVELSVSTGSGNIHITRGAGNQVHIWGKVKQSGFGKILIPAPSDERIRAIAANPPIEQTGNIVRIGGHHENLHNISIDYEIQAPEDAFLDAASGSGDVTVDGVGENAKISTGSGNIHATGLHGGFKLDTGSGNIYAEQAGQGDVKAQTGSGNVELRNLHGGLHGGTGSGNIKVAGTPSTDWKLETGSGNIDFTAGGAAFTLDASTGSGGIHTDMEMLTQGSTDHHHVSGKINGGGPTVRIETGSGDIRVH
;
A
#
# COMPACT_ATOMS: atom_id res chain seq x y z
N MET A 1 -11.57 -34.86 -78.68
CA MET A 1 -10.70 -34.92 -77.50
C MET A 1 -10.65 -33.53 -76.89
N LYS A 2 -11.41 -33.33 -75.84
CA LYS A 2 -11.53 -32.02 -75.15
C LYS A 2 -10.78 -32.15 -73.81
N HIS A 3 -9.68 -31.45 -73.64
CA HIS A 3 -8.94 -31.37 -72.39
C HIS A 3 -9.60 -30.35 -71.47
N LEU A 4 -10.13 -30.83 -70.34
CA LEU A 4 -10.68 -30.03 -69.26
C LEU A 4 -9.53 -29.67 -68.30
N LEU A 5 -9.15 -28.39 -68.21
CA LEU A 5 -8.19 -27.87 -67.26
C LEU A 5 -8.93 -27.51 -66.00
N LEU A 6 -8.68 -28.23 -64.89
CA LEU A 6 -9.16 -27.93 -63.56
C LEU A 6 -8.17 -26.95 -62.91
N ALA A 7 -8.59 -25.71 -62.69
CA ALA A 7 -7.87 -24.74 -61.89
C ALA A 7 -8.20 -24.93 -60.40
N ALA A 8 -7.23 -25.38 -59.63
CA ALA A 8 -7.32 -25.47 -58.20
C ALA A 8 -7.02 -24.09 -57.57
N ALA A 9 -8.02 -23.44 -57.03
CA ALA A 9 -7.84 -22.21 -56.25
C ALA A 9 -7.42 -22.58 -54.81
N ALA A 10 -6.17 -22.33 -54.48
CA ALA A 10 -5.67 -22.43 -53.12
C ALA A 10 -6.15 -21.23 -52.30
N VAL A 11 -7.10 -21.43 -51.41
CA VAL A 11 -7.50 -20.44 -50.40
C VAL A 11 -6.46 -20.43 -49.30
N LEU A 12 -5.61 -19.38 -49.31
CA LEU A 12 -4.65 -19.10 -48.24
C LEU A 12 -5.44 -18.49 -47.04
N ALA A 13 -5.81 -19.32 -46.07
CA ALA A 13 -6.37 -18.85 -44.82
C ALA A 13 -5.26 -18.16 -44.01
N LEU A 14 -5.23 -16.82 -44.02
CA LEU A 14 -4.43 -16.05 -43.07
C LEU A 14 -5.03 -16.28 -41.68
N ALA A 15 -4.43 -17.15 -40.87
CA ALA A 15 -4.67 -17.24 -39.46
C ALA A 15 -4.15 -15.95 -38.81
N THR A 16 -5.05 -15.05 -38.45
CA THR A 16 -4.72 -13.93 -37.58
C THR A 16 -4.43 -14.51 -36.18
N VAL A 17 -3.16 -14.70 -35.87
CA VAL A 17 -2.72 -14.96 -34.52
C VAL A 17 -3.04 -13.71 -33.72
N PRO A 18 -3.87 -13.78 -32.66
CA PRO A 18 -4.07 -12.63 -31.79
C PRO A 18 -2.69 -12.26 -31.23
N ALA A 19 -2.27 -11.01 -31.44
CA ALA A 19 -1.08 -10.46 -30.80
C ALA A 19 -1.34 -10.51 -29.28
N LEU A 20 -0.87 -11.57 -28.64
CA LEU A 20 -0.81 -11.64 -27.18
C LEU A 20 0.04 -10.45 -26.73
N ALA A 21 -0.47 -9.68 -25.78
CA ALA A 21 0.29 -8.60 -25.17
C ALA A 21 1.64 -9.19 -24.71
N SER A 22 2.74 -8.58 -25.15
CA SER A 22 4.06 -9.07 -24.84
C SER A 22 4.32 -8.98 -23.36
N GLU A 23 4.51 -10.13 -22.77
CA GLU A 23 4.85 -10.31 -21.36
C GLU A 23 6.09 -11.19 -21.25
N ALA A 24 6.94 -10.88 -20.27
CA ALA A 24 8.05 -11.75 -19.90
C ALA A 24 8.19 -11.80 -18.39
N THR A 25 8.64 -12.92 -17.86
CA THR A 25 8.83 -13.14 -16.44
C THR A 25 10.30 -13.38 -16.12
N PHE A 26 10.69 -13.07 -14.91
CA PHE A 26 12.00 -13.43 -14.36
C PHE A 26 11.88 -13.88 -12.92
N GLU A 27 12.89 -14.59 -12.47
CA GLU A 27 13.02 -15.06 -11.10
C GLU A 27 14.46 -14.88 -10.65
N ARG A 28 14.67 -14.40 -9.41
CA ARG A 28 15.98 -14.23 -8.78
C ARG A 28 15.89 -14.58 -7.31
N THR A 29 16.94 -15.23 -6.82
CA THR A 29 17.12 -15.51 -5.39
C THR A 29 18.43 -14.89 -4.95
N LEU A 30 18.36 -14.05 -3.93
CA LEU A 30 19.50 -13.34 -3.35
C LEU A 30 19.73 -13.86 -1.94
N SER A 31 20.97 -14.23 -1.63
CA SER A 31 21.36 -14.62 -0.27
C SER A 31 21.75 -13.40 0.54
N VAL A 32 21.28 -13.34 1.78
CA VAL A 32 21.55 -12.27 2.74
C VAL A 32 22.07 -12.86 4.05
N SER A 33 22.89 -12.12 4.79
CA SER A 33 23.57 -12.65 5.99
C SER A 33 23.16 -11.95 7.29
N GLY A 34 22.00 -11.31 7.30
CA GLY A 34 21.48 -10.55 8.45
C GLY A 34 20.27 -9.75 8.05
N ARG A 35 19.93 -8.74 8.83
CA ARG A 35 18.78 -7.88 8.54
C ARG A 35 18.90 -7.22 7.17
N VAL A 36 17.86 -7.31 6.39
CA VAL A 36 17.80 -6.81 5.01
C VAL A 36 17.26 -5.39 4.99
N GLU A 37 17.90 -4.53 4.21
CA GLU A 37 17.32 -3.27 3.75
C GLU A 37 16.75 -3.50 2.34
N LEU A 38 15.44 -3.68 2.24
CA LEU A 38 14.74 -3.98 1.00
C LEU A 38 14.05 -2.73 0.46
N SER A 39 14.53 -2.23 -0.67
CA SER A 39 13.89 -1.14 -1.40
C SER A 39 13.29 -1.66 -2.71
N VAL A 40 11.99 -1.46 -2.90
CA VAL A 40 11.27 -1.91 -4.10
C VAL A 40 10.52 -0.74 -4.71
N SER A 41 10.70 -0.50 -6.01
CA SER A 41 9.96 0.56 -6.69
C SER A 41 9.52 0.16 -8.09
N THR A 42 8.31 0.60 -8.47
CA THR A 42 7.76 0.40 -9.82
C THR A 42 6.94 1.61 -10.26
N GLY A 43 6.90 1.88 -11.56
CA GLY A 43 6.10 2.99 -12.09
C GLY A 43 4.60 2.72 -12.06
N SER A 44 4.17 1.53 -12.47
CA SER A 44 2.73 1.22 -12.64
C SER A 44 2.36 -0.21 -12.23
N GLY A 45 3.32 -1.01 -11.79
CA GLY A 45 3.09 -2.40 -11.38
C GLY A 45 2.63 -2.53 -9.95
N ASN A 46 2.10 -3.68 -9.63
CA ASN A 46 1.77 -4.06 -8.28
C ASN A 46 3.02 -4.59 -7.55
N ILE A 47 3.08 -4.39 -6.25
CA ILE A 47 4.11 -4.94 -5.38
C ILE A 47 3.44 -5.82 -4.34
N HIS A 48 3.82 -7.08 -4.29
CA HIS A 48 3.37 -8.02 -3.29
C HIS A 48 4.57 -8.59 -2.55
N ILE A 49 4.68 -8.32 -1.24
CA ILE A 49 5.78 -8.76 -0.40
C ILE A 49 5.21 -9.65 0.70
N THR A 50 5.74 -10.85 0.81
CA THR A 50 5.32 -11.82 1.82
C THR A 50 6.51 -12.33 2.61
N ARG A 51 6.24 -12.86 3.80
CA ARG A 51 7.26 -13.49 4.61
C ARG A 51 7.84 -14.71 3.92
N GLY A 52 9.15 -14.69 3.73
CA GLY A 52 9.96 -15.80 3.22
C GLY A 52 10.63 -16.60 4.32
N ALA A 53 11.21 -17.72 3.93
CA ALA A 53 11.97 -18.58 4.83
C ALA A 53 13.47 -18.29 4.74
N GLY A 54 14.15 -18.22 5.89
CA GLY A 54 15.60 -18.14 5.96
C GLY A 54 16.21 -16.80 5.59
N ASN A 55 17.47 -16.82 5.16
CA ASN A 55 18.27 -15.65 4.85
C ASN A 55 18.34 -15.42 3.33
N GLN A 56 17.17 -15.34 2.68
CA GLN A 56 17.06 -15.15 1.24
C GLN A 56 15.97 -14.15 0.92
N VAL A 57 16.18 -13.40 -0.15
CA VAL A 57 15.15 -12.60 -0.81
C VAL A 57 14.85 -13.28 -2.15
N HIS A 58 13.62 -13.76 -2.31
CA HIS A 58 13.17 -14.41 -3.53
C HIS A 58 12.25 -13.44 -4.30
N ILE A 59 12.56 -13.21 -5.56
CA ILE A 59 11.94 -12.18 -6.37
C ILE A 59 11.42 -12.80 -7.65
N TRP A 60 10.11 -12.71 -7.87
CA TRP A 60 9.47 -12.95 -9.17
C TRP A 60 9.03 -11.61 -9.74
N GLY A 61 9.25 -11.42 -11.01
CA GLY A 61 8.82 -10.23 -11.71
C GLY A 61 8.12 -10.56 -13.00
N LYS A 62 7.04 -9.82 -13.29
CA LYS A 62 6.31 -9.89 -14.55
C LYS A 62 6.42 -8.56 -15.27
N VAL A 63 7.17 -8.55 -16.35
CA VAL A 63 7.39 -7.39 -17.22
C VAL A 63 6.30 -7.33 -18.27
N LYS A 64 5.59 -6.21 -18.37
CA LYS A 64 4.50 -6.01 -19.33
C LYS A 64 4.50 -4.58 -19.85
N GLN A 65 3.81 -4.35 -20.95
CA GLN A 65 3.56 -3.00 -21.45
C GLN A 65 2.64 -2.24 -20.50
N SER A 66 3.00 -1.02 -20.12
CA SER A 66 2.12 -0.12 -19.36
C SER A 66 0.91 0.30 -20.21
N GLY A 67 -0.29 0.30 -19.60
CA GLY A 67 -1.56 0.61 -20.29
C GLY A 67 -1.75 2.07 -20.70
N PHE A 68 -0.92 2.98 -20.21
CA PHE A 68 -1.03 4.43 -20.44
C PHE A 68 -0.27 4.88 -21.68
N GLY A 69 -0.65 4.59 -22.86
CA GLY A 69 0.08 5.12 -24.02
C GLY A 69 -0.25 4.50 -25.37
N LYS A 70 -1.26 3.66 -25.43
CA LYS A 70 -1.63 2.93 -26.67
C LYS A 70 -1.95 3.82 -27.88
N ILE A 71 -2.11 5.13 -27.71
CA ILE A 71 -2.60 6.02 -28.78
C ILE A 71 -1.51 6.97 -29.33
N LEU A 72 -0.49 7.33 -28.54
CA LEU A 72 0.46 8.40 -28.91
C LEU A 72 1.95 8.04 -28.78
N ILE A 73 2.30 6.92 -28.16
CA ILE A 73 3.68 6.52 -27.95
C ILE A 73 3.88 5.10 -28.48
N PRO A 74 4.94 4.84 -29.26
CA PRO A 74 5.24 3.50 -29.76
C PRO A 74 5.30 2.48 -28.60
N ALA A 75 4.63 1.34 -28.79
CA ALA A 75 4.73 0.23 -27.83
C ALA A 75 6.19 -0.21 -27.67
N PRO A 76 6.64 -0.59 -26.47
CA PRO A 76 7.95 -1.22 -26.34
C PRO A 76 7.97 -2.50 -27.18
N SER A 77 9.09 -2.76 -27.85
CA SER A 77 9.26 -3.98 -28.63
C SER A 77 9.27 -5.20 -27.69
N ASP A 78 8.80 -6.34 -28.18
CA ASP A 78 8.90 -7.63 -27.48
C ASP A 78 10.34 -7.94 -27.06
N GLU A 79 11.30 -7.54 -27.86
CA GLU A 79 12.72 -7.68 -27.59
C GLU A 79 13.13 -6.90 -26.33
N ARG A 80 12.62 -5.67 -26.15
CA ARG A 80 12.90 -4.84 -24.99
C ARG A 80 12.31 -5.44 -23.70
N ILE A 81 11.08 -5.98 -23.76
CA ILE A 81 10.44 -6.65 -22.63
C ILE A 81 11.26 -7.88 -22.20
N ARG A 82 11.69 -8.69 -23.17
CA ARG A 82 12.55 -9.86 -22.92
C ARG A 82 13.94 -9.46 -22.41
N ALA A 83 14.53 -8.40 -22.91
CA ALA A 83 15.83 -7.89 -22.45
C ALA A 83 15.79 -7.46 -20.98
N ILE A 84 14.69 -6.79 -20.55
CA ILE A 84 14.49 -6.42 -19.14
C ILE A 84 14.30 -7.67 -18.28
N ALA A 85 13.53 -8.65 -18.74
CA ALA A 85 13.35 -9.91 -18.00
C ALA A 85 14.65 -10.71 -17.89
N ALA A 86 15.50 -10.68 -18.91
CA ALA A 86 16.81 -11.34 -18.88
C ALA A 86 17.78 -10.65 -17.91
N ASN A 87 17.75 -9.33 -17.85
CA ASN A 87 18.57 -8.51 -16.95
C ASN A 87 17.68 -7.54 -16.15
N PRO A 88 16.95 -8.05 -15.13
CA PRO A 88 16.02 -7.24 -14.37
C PRO A 88 16.74 -6.17 -13.53
N PRO A 89 16.06 -5.05 -13.22
CA PRO A 89 16.62 -3.97 -12.42
C PRO A 89 16.72 -4.37 -10.95
N ILE A 90 17.67 -5.21 -10.61
CA ILE A 90 17.92 -5.71 -9.26
C ILE A 90 19.39 -5.49 -8.93
N GLU A 91 19.65 -4.81 -7.83
CA GLU A 91 20.99 -4.54 -7.31
C GLU A 91 21.10 -5.05 -5.89
N GLN A 92 22.23 -5.70 -5.58
CA GLN A 92 22.53 -6.14 -4.23
C GLN A 92 23.94 -5.69 -3.81
N THR A 93 24.02 -5.09 -2.63
CA THR A 93 25.29 -4.74 -1.99
C THR A 93 25.22 -5.21 -0.53
N GLY A 94 25.79 -6.38 -0.26
CA GLY A 94 25.66 -7.03 1.04
C GLY A 94 24.21 -7.36 1.37
N ASN A 95 23.66 -6.78 2.43
CA ASN A 95 22.27 -6.95 2.86
C ASN A 95 21.32 -5.86 2.32
N ILE A 96 21.82 -4.94 1.51
CA ILE A 96 21.01 -3.92 0.86
C ILE A 96 20.56 -4.45 -0.50
N VAL A 97 19.26 -4.61 -0.69
CA VAL A 97 18.64 -5.09 -1.93
C VAL A 97 17.75 -3.98 -2.50
N ARG A 98 18.03 -3.56 -3.72
CA ARG A 98 17.25 -2.58 -4.46
C ARG A 98 16.63 -3.22 -5.68
N ILE A 99 15.31 -3.06 -5.84
CA ILE A 99 14.52 -3.65 -6.92
C ILE A 99 13.75 -2.52 -7.62
N GLY A 100 13.89 -2.43 -8.92
CA GLY A 100 13.28 -1.37 -9.72
C GLY A 100 14.09 -0.08 -9.64
N GLY A 101 13.43 1.07 -9.56
CA GLY A 101 14.08 2.38 -9.54
C GLY A 101 14.02 3.11 -10.88
N HIS A 102 14.73 4.24 -10.96
CA HIS A 102 14.80 5.06 -12.16
C HIS A 102 15.81 4.46 -13.15
N HIS A 103 15.32 3.56 -14.01
CA HIS A 103 16.08 3.12 -15.16
C HIS A 103 15.51 3.78 -16.42
N GLU A 104 16.33 4.43 -17.20
CA GLU A 104 15.93 5.10 -18.45
C GLU A 104 15.22 4.16 -19.44
N ASN A 105 15.38 2.86 -19.25
CA ASN A 105 14.79 1.83 -20.10
C ASN A 105 13.37 1.37 -19.68
N LEU A 106 12.75 1.94 -18.64
CA LEU A 106 11.43 1.52 -18.15
C LEU A 106 10.26 2.38 -18.65
N HIS A 107 10.47 3.28 -19.61
CA HIS A 107 9.37 4.04 -20.22
C HIS A 107 8.35 3.10 -20.87
N ASN A 108 7.05 3.25 -20.53
CA ASN A 108 5.94 2.43 -21.01
C ASN A 108 6.02 0.94 -20.65
N ILE A 109 6.79 0.62 -19.61
CA ILE A 109 6.90 -0.71 -19.04
C ILE A 109 6.39 -0.68 -17.60
N SER A 110 5.62 -1.69 -17.28
CA SER A 110 5.17 -2.01 -15.92
C SER A 110 5.82 -3.31 -15.49
N ILE A 111 6.27 -3.37 -14.25
CA ILE A 111 6.78 -4.60 -13.66
C ILE A 111 5.99 -4.85 -12.39
N ASP A 112 5.25 -5.95 -12.37
CA ASP A 112 4.67 -6.46 -11.14
C ASP A 112 5.73 -7.29 -10.42
N TYR A 113 5.84 -7.10 -9.12
CA TYR A 113 6.79 -7.83 -8.27
C TYR A 113 6.06 -8.68 -7.24
N GLU A 114 6.45 -9.95 -7.13
CA GLU A 114 6.14 -10.84 -6.02
C GLU A 114 7.45 -11.16 -5.31
N ILE A 115 7.53 -10.83 -4.01
CA ILE A 115 8.79 -10.91 -3.26
C ILE A 115 8.54 -11.67 -1.97
N GLN A 116 9.43 -12.62 -1.67
CA GLN A 116 9.53 -13.21 -0.34
C GLN A 116 10.80 -12.70 0.33
N ALA A 117 10.65 -12.15 1.53
CA ALA A 117 11.75 -11.55 2.28
C ALA A 117 11.74 -11.99 3.76
N PRO A 118 12.87 -11.89 4.47
CA PRO A 118 12.91 -12.10 5.91
C PRO A 118 11.94 -11.18 6.65
N GLU A 119 11.34 -11.69 7.72
CA GLU A 119 10.35 -10.98 8.53
C GLU A 119 10.88 -9.66 9.12
N ASP A 120 12.15 -9.65 9.55
CA ASP A 120 12.81 -8.51 10.19
C ASP A 120 13.40 -7.48 9.21
N ALA A 121 13.04 -7.53 7.92
CA ALA A 121 13.53 -6.61 6.92
C ALA A 121 13.08 -5.16 7.21
N PHE A 122 13.98 -4.19 6.95
CA PHE A 122 13.60 -2.80 6.77
C PHE A 122 13.07 -2.61 5.35
N LEU A 123 11.82 -2.16 5.24
CA LEU A 123 11.11 -2.13 3.96
C LEU A 123 10.85 -0.69 3.49
N ASP A 124 11.23 -0.37 2.25
CA ASP A 124 10.78 0.82 1.52
C ASP A 124 10.15 0.35 0.20
N ALA A 125 8.81 0.37 0.10
CA ALA A 125 8.07 -0.07 -1.08
C ALA A 125 7.30 1.09 -1.71
N ALA A 126 7.50 1.33 -3.00
CA ALA A 126 6.88 2.44 -3.71
C ALA A 126 6.33 2.03 -5.07
N SER A 127 5.07 2.37 -5.36
CA SER A 127 4.47 2.25 -6.69
C SER A 127 3.93 3.60 -7.16
N GLY A 128 4.01 3.89 -8.45
CA GLY A 128 3.36 5.09 -9.00
C GLY A 128 1.84 4.95 -9.07
N SER A 129 1.34 3.79 -9.52
CA SER A 129 -0.10 3.59 -9.74
C SER A 129 -0.61 2.19 -9.37
N GLY A 130 0.24 1.27 -8.99
CA GLY A 130 -0.15 -0.08 -8.59
C GLY A 130 -0.46 -0.20 -7.11
N ASP A 131 -1.13 -1.27 -6.75
CA ASP A 131 -1.38 -1.63 -5.37
C ASP A 131 -0.10 -2.16 -4.71
N VAL A 132 0.04 -1.90 -3.40
CA VAL A 132 1.14 -2.44 -2.60
C VAL A 132 0.57 -3.29 -1.47
N THR A 133 0.90 -4.57 -1.49
CA THR A 133 0.50 -5.54 -0.47
C THR A 133 1.74 -6.05 0.26
N VAL A 134 1.70 -6.00 1.59
CA VAL A 134 2.77 -6.51 2.45
C VAL A 134 2.16 -7.39 3.54
N ASP A 135 2.68 -8.59 3.72
CA ASP A 135 2.19 -9.53 4.72
C ASP A 135 3.35 -10.17 5.50
N GLY A 136 3.38 -9.93 6.81
CA GLY A 136 4.33 -10.51 7.75
C GLY A 136 5.78 -10.09 7.57
N VAL A 137 6.04 -8.96 6.92
CA VAL A 137 7.39 -8.43 6.68
C VAL A 137 7.47 -6.97 7.09
N GLY A 138 8.49 -6.60 7.80
CA GLY A 138 8.79 -5.21 8.15
C GLY A 138 8.82 -4.96 9.64
N GLU A 139 10.02 -4.80 10.18
CA GLU A 139 10.23 -4.25 11.51
C GLU A 139 10.09 -2.71 11.51
N ASN A 140 10.48 -2.08 10.40
CA ASN A 140 10.15 -0.71 10.06
C ASN A 140 9.79 -0.67 8.58
N ALA A 141 8.58 -0.23 8.26
CA ALA A 141 8.10 -0.21 6.90
C ALA A 141 7.70 1.18 6.45
N LYS A 142 8.15 1.57 5.27
CA LYS A 142 7.66 2.73 4.53
C LYS A 142 7.05 2.25 3.23
N ILE A 143 5.74 2.49 3.07
CA ILE A 143 4.99 2.02 1.91
C ILE A 143 4.27 3.21 1.28
N SER A 144 4.42 3.37 -0.01
CA SER A 144 3.79 4.49 -0.71
C SER A 144 3.28 4.10 -2.09
N THR A 145 2.17 4.73 -2.50
CA THR A 145 1.68 4.63 -3.88
C THR A 145 1.02 5.95 -4.29
N GLY A 146 1.06 6.27 -5.59
CA GLY A 146 0.38 7.48 -6.07
C GLY A 146 -1.13 7.32 -6.13
N SER A 147 -1.62 6.20 -6.65
CA SER A 147 -3.07 5.98 -6.88
C SER A 147 -3.57 4.60 -6.49
N GLY A 148 -2.72 3.69 -6.09
CA GLY A 148 -3.08 2.35 -5.66
C GLY A 148 -3.53 2.28 -4.21
N ASN A 149 -4.03 1.13 -3.82
CA ASN A 149 -4.34 0.81 -2.44
C ASN A 149 -3.09 0.27 -1.72
N ILE A 150 -3.04 0.47 -0.42
CA ILE A 150 -2.05 -0.15 0.47
C ILE A 150 -2.76 -1.14 1.37
N HIS A 151 -2.30 -2.40 1.35
CA HIS A 151 -2.73 -3.44 2.27
C HIS A 151 -1.52 -4.01 2.99
N ALA A 152 -1.40 -3.75 4.30
CA ALA A 152 -0.22 -4.11 5.08
C ALA A 152 -0.62 -4.81 6.37
N THR A 153 -0.28 -6.08 6.50
CA THR A 153 -0.62 -6.91 7.65
C THR A 153 0.62 -7.52 8.29
N GLY A 154 0.56 -7.81 9.58
CA GLY A 154 1.66 -8.46 10.28
C GLY A 154 2.93 -7.62 10.41
N LEU A 155 2.80 -6.29 10.42
CA LEU A 155 3.94 -5.38 10.61
C LEU A 155 4.36 -5.35 12.09
N HIS A 156 5.63 -5.61 12.39
CA HIS A 156 6.10 -5.79 13.76
C HIS A 156 6.53 -4.50 14.45
N GLY A 157 7.03 -3.53 13.71
CA GLY A 157 7.51 -2.26 14.24
C GLY A 157 6.65 -1.07 13.86
N GLY A 158 7.26 0.11 13.86
CA GLY A 158 6.64 1.33 13.35
C GLY A 158 6.53 1.32 11.83
N PHE A 159 5.51 1.99 11.29
CA PHE A 159 5.36 2.06 9.84
C PHE A 159 4.74 3.36 9.36
N LYS A 160 5.07 3.71 8.13
CA LYS A 160 4.53 4.86 7.41
C LYS A 160 3.89 4.42 6.10
N LEU A 161 2.62 4.76 5.93
CA LEU A 161 1.82 4.43 4.76
C LEU A 161 1.28 5.71 4.13
N ASP A 162 1.59 5.93 2.86
CA ASP A 162 1.15 7.13 2.14
C ASP A 162 0.54 6.74 0.78
N THR A 163 -0.66 7.20 0.47
CA THR A 163 -1.22 7.10 -0.89
C THR A 163 -1.89 8.41 -1.31
N GLY A 164 -1.87 8.72 -2.61
CA GLY A 164 -2.55 9.89 -3.11
C GLY A 164 -4.07 9.72 -3.16
N SER A 165 -4.56 8.59 -3.67
CA SER A 165 -6.00 8.39 -3.91
C SER A 165 -6.53 7.00 -3.55
N GLY A 166 -5.71 6.13 -3.03
CA GLY A 166 -6.11 4.77 -2.64
C GLY A 166 -6.59 4.66 -1.20
N ASN A 167 -7.12 3.51 -0.88
CA ASN A 167 -7.43 3.14 0.50
C ASN A 167 -6.19 2.58 1.19
N ILE A 168 -6.13 2.76 2.49
CA ILE A 168 -5.12 2.16 3.36
C ILE A 168 -5.81 1.19 4.32
N TYR A 169 -5.36 -0.06 4.30
CA TYR A 169 -5.65 -1.03 5.33
C TYR A 169 -4.35 -1.49 5.96
N ALA A 170 -4.26 -1.43 7.30
CA ALA A 170 -3.10 -1.96 7.98
C ALA A 170 -3.43 -2.62 9.31
N GLU A 171 -2.67 -3.66 9.65
CA GLU A 171 -2.75 -4.36 10.92
C GLU A 171 -1.33 -4.51 11.51
N GLN A 172 -1.15 -4.02 12.74
CA GLN A 172 0.10 -4.11 13.46
C GLN A 172 0.15 -5.43 14.26
N ALA A 173 1.27 -6.14 14.18
CA ALA A 173 1.51 -7.35 14.96
C ALA A 173 2.43 -7.11 16.17
N GLY A 174 3.17 -6.00 16.16
CA GLY A 174 4.09 -5.62 17.22
C GLY A 174 3.78 -4.28 17.85
N GLN A 175 4.81 -3.48 18.11
CA GLN A 175 4.71 -2.15 18.72
C GLN A 175 5.52 -1.13 17.91
N GLY A 176 5.06 0.10 17.88
CA GLY A 176 5.76 1.20 17.23
C GLY A 176 4.80 2.27 16.72
N ASP A 177 5.35 3.41 16.38
CA ASP A 177 4.55 4.53 15.91
C ASP A 177 4.07 4.31 14.48
N VAL A 178 2.82 4.69 14.24
CA VAL A 178 2.15 4.51 12.96
C VAL A 178 1.77 5.85 12.37
N LYS A 179 2.13 6.03 11.09
CA LYS A 179 1.64 7.15 10.29
C LYS A 179 0.96 6.60 9.03
N ALA A 180 -0.33 6.93 8.84
CA ALA A 180 -1.09 6.52 7.66
C ALA A 180 -1.84 7.72 7.07
N GLN A 181 -1.56 8.06 5.82
CA GLN A 181 -2.13 9.22 5.16
C GLN A 181 -2.59 8.92 3.74
N THR A 182 -3.77 9.42 3.39
CA THR A 182 -4.27 9.38 2.00
C THR A 182 -4.92 10.72 1.62
N GLY A 183 -4.89 11.06 0.35
CA GLY A 183 -5.59 12.26 -0.13
C GLY A 183 -7.10 12.05 -0.22
N SER A 184 -7.56 10.92 -0.73
CA SER A 184 -8.99 10.69 -1.05
C SER A 184 -9.46 9.27 -0.81
N GLY A 185 -8.85 8.51 0.04
CA GLY A 185 -9.27 7.15 0.37
C GLY A 185 -9.71 6.99 1.81
N ASN A 186 -10.19 5.82 2.13
CA ASN A 186 -10.45 5.44 3.50
C ASN A 186 -9.19 4.91 4.17
N VAL A 187 -9.10 5.10 5.48
CA VAL A 187 -8.01 4.57 6.31
C VAL A 187 -8.61 3.62 7.34
N GLU A 188 -8.19 2.37 7.31
CA GLU A 188 -8.57 1.37 8.32
C GLU A 188 -7.30 0.79 8.97
N LEU A 189 -7.17 0.98 10.28
CA LEU A 189 -6.01 0.55 11.07
C LEU A 189 -6.46 -0.30 12.24
N ARG A 190 -5.77 -1.43 12.46
CA ARG A 190 -6.13 -2.38 13.50
C ARG A 190 -4.94 -2.78 14.37
N ASN A 191 -5.24 -3.19 15.60
CA ASN A 191 -4.27 -3.73 16.57
C ASN A 191 -3.10 -2.78 16.85
N LEU A 192 -3.38 -1.47 16.91
CA LEU A 192 -2.33 -0.48 17.09
C LEU A 192 -1.85 -0.39 18.54
N HIS A 193 -0.52 -0.36 18.68
CA HIS A 193 0.20 -0.18 19.94
C HIS A 193 1.37 0.78 19.74
N GLY A 194 1.28 1.99 20.25
CA GLY A 194 2.26 3.06 20.02
C GLY A 194 1.58 4.38 19.70
N GLY A 195 2.32 5.32 19.10
CA GLY A 195 1.79 6.58 18.62
C GLY A 195 1.06 6.42 17.29
N LEU A 196 0.06 7.27 17.05
CA LEU A 196 -0.69 7.25 15.79
C LEU A 196 -0.88 8.63 15.20
N HIS A 197 -0.62 8.74 13.89
CA HIS A 197 -1.07 9.85 13.07
C HIS A 197 -1.79 9.30 11.84
N GLY A 198 -3.12 9.28 11.89
CA GLY A 198 -3.99 8.84 10.79
C GLY A 198 -4.70 10.02 10.13
N GLY A 199 -4.63 10.13 8.80
CA GLY A 199 -5.23 11.26 8.11
C GLY A 199 -5.76 10.95 6.71
N THR A 200 -6.85 11.62 6.32
CA THR A 200 -7.35 11.63 4.93
C THR A 200 -7.94 12.99 4.59
N GLY A 201 -7.83 13.39 3.32
CA GLY A 201 -8.51 14.61 2.87
C GLY A 201 -10.01 14.41 2.72
N SER A 202 -10.43 13.28 2.12
CA SER A 202 -11.83 12.95 1.86
C SER A 202 -12.04 11.45 1.96
N GLY A 203 -12.38 10.98 3.11
CA GLY A 203 -12.62 9.57 3.37
C GLY A 203 -12.91 9.31 4.83
N ASN A 204 -13.33 8.11 5.14
CA ASN A 204 -13.57 7.70 6.51
C ASN A 204 -12.30 7.14 7.13
N ILE A 205 -12.18 7.32 8.44
CA ILE A 205 -11.10 6.74 9.24
C ILE A 205 -11.73 5.75 10.23
N LYS A 206 -11.25 4.51 10.22
CA LYS A 206 -11.61 3.50 11.19
C LYS A 206 -10.36 2.99 11.88
N VAL A 207 -10.31 3.11 13.19
CA VAL A 207 -9.14 2.72 13.97
C VAL A 207 -9.56 1.85 15.15
N ALA A 208 -8.82 0.77 15.38
CA ALA A 208 -8.95 -0.05 16.57
C ALA A 208 -7.56 -0.29 17.18
N GLY A 209 -7.43 -0.04 18.50
CA GLY A 209 -6.17 -0.24 19.21
C GLY A 209 -6.14 0.41 20.57
N THR A 210 -5.00 0.32 21.23
CA THR A 210 -4.78 0.79 22.60
C THR A 210 -3.76 1.93 22.60
N PRO A 211 -4.18 3.20 22.79
CA PRO A 211 -3.25 4.30 22.86
C PRO A 211 -2.25 4.13 24.01
N SER A 212 -0.96 4.03 23.69
CA SER A 212 0.12 4.04 24.68
C SER A 212 0.88 5.37 24.71
N THR A 213 0.76 6.14 23.64
CA THR A 213 1.21 7.52 23.48
C THR A 213 0.13 8.32 22.74
N ASP A 214 0.37 9.60 22.48
CA ASP A 214 -0.63 10.46 21.84
C ASP A 214 -1.01 9.99 20.43
N TRP A 215 -2.32 10.08 20.15
CA TRP A 215 -2.91 9.76 18.85
C TRP A 215 -3.53 11.00 18.22
N LYS A 216 -3.41 11.09 16.89
CA LYS A 216 -4.05 12.13 16.08
C LYS A 216 -4.75 11.52 14.89
N LEU A 217 -6.06 11.78 14.77
CA LEU A 217 -6.91 11.34 13.67
C LEU A 217 -7.57 12.55 13.01
N GLU A 218 -7.40 12.73 11.71
CA GLU A 218 -7.89 13.90 11.00
C GLU A 218 -8.53 13.52 9.66
N THR A 219 -9.72 14.05 9.37
CA THR A 219 -10.30 14.01 8.03
C THR A 219 -10.91 15.35 7.65
N GLY A 220 -10.77 15.76 6.40
CA GLY A 220 -11.46 16.94 5.91
C GLY A 220 -12.94 16.73 5.74
N SER A 221 -13.33 15.58 5.17
CA SER A 221 -14.73 15.21 4.93
C SER A 221 -14.90 13.69 5.08
N GLY A 222 -15.45 13.25 6.16
CA GLY A 222 -15.69 11.84 6.45
C GLY A 222 -15.93 11.58 7.91
N ASN A 223 -16.35 10.39 8.21
CA ASN A 223 -16.60 9.94 9.58
C ASN A 223 -15.32 9.34 10.18
N ILE A 224 -15.18 9.47 11.49
CA ILE A 224 -14.11 8.83 12.25
C ILE A 224 -14.72 7.88 13.27
N ASP A 225 -14.32 6.61 13.21
CA ASP A 225 -14.75 5.54 14.12
C ASP A 225 -13.53 5.02 14.87
N PHE A 226 -13.50 5.21 16.19
CA PHE A 226 -12.39 4.79 17.03
C PHE A 226 -12.84 3.81 18.09
N THR A 227 -12.25 2.62 18.10
CA THR A 227 -12.48 1.56 19.10
C THR A 227 -11.25 1.43 19.99
N ALA A 228 -11.39 1.82 21.26
CA ALA A 228 -10.29 1.89 22.23
C ALA A 228 -10.05 0.61 23.03
N GLY A 229 -10.96 -0.37 22.96
CA GLY A 229 -10.79 -1.65 23.65
C GLY A 229 -10.65 -1.57 25.18
N GLY A 230 -11.24 -0.57 25.82
CA GLY A 230 -11.17 -0.37 27.26
C GLY A 230 -9.92 0.38 27.76
N ALA A 231 -9.14 0.97 26.88
CA ALA A 231 -7.97 1.77 27.23
C ALA A 231 -8.33 3.02 28.05
N ALA A 232 -7.38 3.49 28.85
CA ALA A 232 -7.43 4.77 29.54
C ALA A 232 -6.76 5.85 28.69
N PHE A 233 -7.47 6.94 28.39
CA PHE A 233 -6.94 8.05 27.57
C PHE A 233 -7.70 9.36 27.84
N THR A 234 -7.16 10.46 27.35
CA THR A 234 -7.84 11.76 27.35
C THR A 234 -8.33 12.05 25.95
N LEU A 235 -9.65 12.11 25.75
CA LEU A 235 -10.28 12.44 24.48
C LEU A 235 -10.29 13.96 24.26
N ASP A 236 -9.97 14.38 23.04
CA ASP A 236 -10.14 15.74 22.53
C ASP A 236 -10.69 15.63 21.10
N ALA A 237 -12.03 15.68 20.98
CA ALA A 237 -12.72 15.43 19.71
C ALA A 237 -13.46 16.69 19.24
N SER A 238 -13.31 17.03 17.95
CA SER A 238 -13.99 18.18 17.34
C SER A 238 -14.48 17.90 15.92
N THR A 239 -15.66 18.44 15.59
CA THR A 239 -16.23 18.40 14.24
C THR A 239 -16.72 19.78 13.81
N GLY A 240 -16.53 20.15 12.55
CA GLY A 240 -17.10 21.39 12.01
C GLY A 240 -18.60 21.27 11.69
N SER A 241 -19.03 20.11 11.20
CA SER A 241 -20.43 19.80 10.90
C SER A 241 -20.68 18.30 11.07
N GLY A 242 -21.46 17.95 12.05
CA GLY A 242 -21.74 16.59 12.46
C GLY A 242 -21.91 16.46 13.95
N GLY A 243 -21.95 15.24 14.45
CA GLY A 243 -22.08 14.93 15.87
C GLY A 243 -20.92 14.12 16.40
N ILE A 244 -20.68 14.24 17.72
CA ILE A 244 -19.71 13.42 18.44
C ILE A 244 -20.47 12.51 19.38
N HIS A 245 -20.26 11.21 19.23
CA HIS A 245 -20.91 10.17 20.03
C HIS A 245 -19.87 9.29 20.72
N THR A 246 -20.05 9.05 22.00
CA THR A 246 -19.23 8.06 22.71
C THR A 246 -20.13 7.20 23.61
N ASP A 247 -19.87 5.89 23.61
CA ASP A 247 -20.52 4.92 24.49
C ASP A 247 -19.73 4.75 25.80
N MET A 248 -18.59 5.43 25.94
CA MET A 248 -17.69 5.29 27.10
C MET A 248 -18.05 6.26 28.21
N GLU A 249 -17.94 5.81 29.45
CA GLU A 249 -18.04 6.70 30.62
C GLU A 249 -16.86 7.69 30.63
N MET A 250 -17.18 8.98 30.66
CA MET A 250 -16.19 10.04 30.55
C MET A 250 -16.37 11.07 31.66
N LEU A 251 -15.26 11.40 32.33
CA LEU A 251 -15.19 12.59 33.19
C LEU A 251 -14.92 13.82 32.32
N THR A 252 -15.97 14.58 32.03
CA THR A 252 -15.88 15.77 31.17
C THR A 252 -15.02 16.87 31.80
N GLN A 253 -14.19 17.52 30.99
CA GLN A 253 -13.41 18.69 31.36
C GLN A 253 -13.86 19.88 30.53
N GLY A 254 -14.49 20.85 31.19
CA GLY A 254 -14.99 22.05 30.52
C GLY A 254 -16.41 21.93 29.96
N SER A 255 -16.73 22.84 29.03
CA SER A 255 -18.03 22.86 28.34
C SER A 255 -17.99 21.87 27.20
N THR A 256 -18.90 20.90 27.18
CA THR A 256 -19.14 20.02 26.05
C THR A 256 -20.29 20.58 25.24
N ASP A 257 -20.11 20.65 23.92
CA ASP A 257 -21.17 20.97 22.98
C ASP A 257 -21.26 19.88 21.90
N HIS A 258 -22.20 20.03 20.94
CA HIS A 258 -22.39 19.05 19.88
C HIS A 258 -21.20 18.91 18.93
N HIS A 259 -20.29 19.89 18.94
CA HIS A 259 -19.16 19.98 18.00
C HIS A 259 -17.79 19.83 18.67
N HIS A 260 -17.75 19.85 20.02
CA HIS A 260 -16.51 19.65 20.76
C HIS A 260 -16.76 18.89 22.06
N VAL A 261 -16.01 17.82 22.25
CA VAL A 261 -16.06 16.95 23.42
C VAL A 261 -14.65 16.71 23.94
N SER A 262 -14.40 17.06 25.22
CA SER A 262 -13.12 16.79 25.86
C SER A 262 -13.34 16.17 27.25
N GLY A 263 -12.56 15.16 27.58
CA GLY A 263 -12.67 14.50 28.89
C GLY A 263 -11.75 13.31 29.05
N LYS A 264 -11.70 12.80 30.29
CA LYS A 264 -10.92 11.64 30.65
C LYS A 264 -11.79 10.37 30.61
N ILE A 265 -11.33 9.37 29.87
CA ILE A 265 -11.93 8.04 29.78
C ILE A 265 -11.08 7.09 30.59
N ASN A 266 -11.72 6.26 31.45
CA ASN A 266 -11.07 5.28 32.32
C ASN A 266 -9.91 5.86 33.17
N GLY A 267 -10.07 7.11 33.70
CA GLY A 267 -9.07 7.79 34.52
C GLY A 267 -8.09 8.68 33.72
N GLY A 268 -8.13 8.66 32.41
CA GLY A 268 -7.26 9.47 31.55
C GLY A 268 -5.89 8.83 31.29
N GLY A 269 -5.15 9.39 30.37
CA GLY A 269 -3.88 8.88 29.90
C GLY A 269 -3.39 9.69 28.69
N PRO A 270 -2.77 9.05 27.70
CA PRO A 270 -2.35 9.69 26.46
C PRO A 270 -3.48 10.47 25.80
N THR A 271 -3.15 11.54 25.09
CA THR A 271 -4.17 12.34 24.39
C THR A 271 -4.56 11.67 23.07
N VAL A 272 -5.85 11.49 22.87
CA VAL A 272 -6.42 11.08 21.58
C VAL A 272 -7.18 12.28 21.02
N ARG A 273 -6.57 12.92 20.03
CA ARG A 273 -7.17 14.04 19.30
C ARG A 273 -7.82 13.54 18.03
N ILE A 274 -9.10 13.86 17.84
CA ILE A 274 -9.90 13.45 16.69
C ILE A 274 -10.57 14.67 16.08
N GLU A 275 -10.30 14.95 14.81
CA GLU A 275 -10.79 16.12 14.12
C GLU A 275 -11.42 15.77 12.77
N THR A 276 -12.63 16.26 12.50
CA THR A 276 -13.23 16.22 11.16
C THR A 276 -13.83 17.55 10.77
N GLY A 277 -13.65 17.94 9.51
CA GLY A 277 -14.30 19.15 9.00
C GLY A 277 -15.80 18.93 8.79
N SER A 278 -16.19 17.77 8.24
CA SER A 278 -17.60 17.41 8.02
C SER A 278 -17.77 15.92 8.18
N GLY A 279 -18.48 15.51 9.19
CA GLY A 279 -18.78 14.11 9.50
C GLY A 279 -18.95 13.85 10.98
N ASP A 280 -19.35 12.64 11.31
CA ASP A 280 -19.57 12.19 12.67
C ASP A 280 -18.29 11.55 13.23
N ILE A 281 -18.09 11.73 14.53
CA ILE A 281 -17.05 11.04 15.31
C ILE A 281 -17.75 10.05 16.27
N ARG A 282 -17.32 8.79 16.23
CA ARG A 282 -17.78 7.74 17.13
C ARG A 282 -16.59 7.15 17.89
N VAL A 283 -16.74 7.02 19.21
CA VAL A 283 -15.72 6.46 20.11
C VAL A 283 -16.34 5.38 20.97
N HIS A 284 -15.79 4.14 20.85
CA HIS A 284 -16.31 2.91 21.49
C HIS A 284 -15.29 2.24 22.40
#